data_ec0edcfe3fd99543ac2134c6991e1083
#
_entry.id   ec0edcfe3fd99543ac2134c6991e1083
#
_cell.length_a   1.000
_cell.length_b   1.000
_cell.length_c   1.000
_cell.angle_alpha   90.00
_cell.angle_beta   90.00
_cell.angle_gamma   90.00
#
_symmetry.space_group_name_H-M   'P 1'
#
loop_
_entity.id
_entity.type
_entity.pdbx_description
1 polymer ?
#
loop_
_entity_poly.entity_id
_entity_poly.type
_entity_poly.pdbx_seq_one_letter_code
_entity_poly.pdbx_strand_id
1 'polypeptide(L)'
;LESKYDRHLVHVGTTADGAAEILILGENTNAVFYGLASLEQMLDAYPAGSAMPAVTIADYADQQNRGIVEGYYGVPYPIDVKKDLMRFMMRYKMNSYMYGAKSDPYHSSYWRDAYPTSITETQKNLGYLSQSMVREIAEVSAETKVNFIWAIHPGNSFLGSSTIVSDVMNKFTMMYQLGVRQFAVFVDDVSIPSTAEQFAINAQRVTDIQRSIEAKWNTEGAAPADTVKPLQFVPQIYCSAFASGETQRRDFFTALAATPANVAIYTTGWGVWRVPNSSDVNQVRQYLGRDVAWWWNY
;
A
#
# COMPACT_ATOMS: atom_id res chain seq x y z
N LEU A 1 15.08 -20.41 -4.44
CA LEU A 1 14.27 -19.45 -5.19
C LEU A 1 13.95 -18.30 -4.27
N GLU A 2 14.61 -17.18 -4.50
CA GLU A 2 14.39 -15.94 -3.75
C GLU A 2 12.94 -15.50 -3.86
N SER A 3 12.38 -15.15 -2.72
CA SER A 3 11.14 -14.41 -2.46
C SER A 3 10.13 -14.37 -3.62
N LYS A 4 9.35 -15.43 -3.78
CA LYS A 4 8.19 -15.44 -4.68
C LYS A 4 6.93 -15.38 -3.82
N TYR A 5 6.03 -14.50 -4.18
CA TYR A 5 4.81 -14.19 -3.44
C TYR A 5 3.58 -14.70 -4.20
N ASP A 6 2.55 -15.02 -3.45
CA ASP A 6 1.23 -15.33 -4.00
C ASP A 6 1.26 -16.48 -5.03
N ARG A 7 2.07 -17.51 -4.75
CA ARG A 7 2.23 -18.68 -5.64
C ARG A 7 0.91 -19.41 -5.79
N HIS A 8 0.55 -19.67 -7.03
CA HIS A 8 -0.68 -20.40 -7.34
C HIS A 8 -0.53 -21.25 -8.59
N LEU A 9 -1.44 -22.23 -8.70
CA LEU A 9 -1.56 -23.13 -9.84
C LEU A 9 -3.00 -23.13 -10.31
N VAL A 10 -3.21 -23.09 -11.62
CA VAL A 10 -4.48 -23.30 -12.27
C VAL A 10 -4.31 -24.49 -13.22
N HIS A 11 -5.09 -25.53 -13.01
CA HIS A 11 -5.15 -26.68 -13.91
C HIS A 11 -6.53 -26.73 -14.56
N VAL A 12 -6.54 -26.89 -15.88
CA VAL A 12 -7.72 -27.15 -16.69
C VAL A 12 -7.46 -28.44 -17.46
N GLY A 13 -8.30 -29.42 -17.31
CA GLY A 13 -8.10 -30.73 -17.93
C GLY A 13 -9.25 -31.67 -17.74
N THR A 14 -8.94 -32.96 -17.73
CA THR A 14 -9.89 -34.02 -17.44
C THR A 14 -9.36 -34.96 -16.37
N THR A 15 -10.24 -35.42 -15.52
CA THR A 15 -9.97 -36.45 -14.53
C THR A 15 -9.68 -37.81 -15.19
N ALA A 16 -9.23 -38.80 -14.43
CA ALA A 16 -8.92 -40.13 -14.94
C ALA A 16 -10.16 -40.88 -15.52
N ASP A 17 -11.35 -40.54 -15.07
CA ASP A 17 -12.65 -41.03 -15.58
C ASP A 17 -13.22 -40.18 -16.73
N GLY A 18 -12.48 -39.17 -17.20
CA GLY A 18 -12.83 -38.34 -18.36
C GLY A 18 -13.74 -37.15 -18.06
N ALA A 19 -14.02 -36.85 -16.80
CA ALA A 19 -14.79 -35.66 -16.43
C ALA A 19 -13.95 -34.37 -16.60
N ALA A 20 -14.56 -33.27 -16.98
CA ALA A 20 -13.90 -31.98 -17.03
C ALA A 20 -13.50 -31.54 -15.63
N GLU A 21 -12.26 -31.06 -15.47
CA GLU A 21 -11.71 -30.60 -14.20
C GLU A 21 -11.09 -29.20 -14.31
N ILE A 22 -11.41 -28.35 -13.33
CA ILE A 22 -10.69 -27.11 -13.08
C ILE A 22 -10.24 -27.14 -11.62
N LEU A 23 -8.93 -27.06 -11.40
CA LEU A 23 -8.34 -27.04 -10.06
C LEU A 23 -7.54 -25.75 -9.89
N ILE A 24 -7.79 -25.03 -8.78
CA ILE A 24 -7.02 -23.85 -8.40
C ILE A 24 -6.42 -24.10 -7.01
N LEU A 25 -5.11 -24.02 -6.93
CA LEU A 25 -4.35 -24.11 -5.67
C LEU A 25 -3.61 -22.80 -5.45
N GLY A 26 -3.57 -22.32 -4.22
CA GLY A 26 -2.82 -21.14 -3.82
C GLY A 26 -2.18 -21.33 -2.44
N GLU A 27 -1.01 -20.72 -2.23
CA GLU A 27 -0.32 -20.77 -0.93
C GLU A 27 -1.07 -20.00 0.17
N ASN A 28 -1.98 -19.11 -0.21
CA ASN A 28 -2.86 -18.34 0.67
C ASN A 28 -4.14 -17.95 -0.08
N THR A 29 -5.09 -17.33 0.63
CA THR A 29 -6.38 -16.92 0.04
C THR A 29 -6.23 -15.96 -1.13
N ASN A 30 -5.29 -15.00 -1.07
CA ASN A 30 -5.06 -14.06 -2.17
C ASN A 30 -4.51 -14.78 -3.40
N ALA A 31 -3.62 -15.74 -3.21
CA ALA A 31 -3.08 -16.58 -4.29
C ALA A 31 -4.18 -17.36 -5.03
N VAL A 32 -5.17 -17.88 -4.29
CA VAL A 32 -6.35 -18.50 -4.92
C VAL A 32 -7.14 -17.50 -5.76
N PHE A 33 -7.33 -16.27 -5.26
CA PHE A 33 -7.96 -15.18 -6.03
C PHE A 33 -7.20 -14.85 -7.32
N TYR A 34 -5.86 -14.86 -7.30
CA TYR A 34 -5.05 -14.65 -8.50
C TYR A 34 -5.14 -15.82 -9.48
N GLY A 35 -5.33 -17.04 -8.99
CA GLY A 35 -5.66 -18.19 -9.82
C GLY A 35 -7.02 -18.03 -10.51
N LEU A 36 -8.04 -17.54 -9.77
CA LEU A 36 -9.34 -17.21 -10.36
C LEU A 36 -9.23 -16.10 -11.41
N ALA A 37 -8.40 -15.07 -11.19
CA ALA A 37 -8.15 -14.02 -12.18
C ALA A 37 -7.50 -14.58 -13.46
N SER A 38 -6.60 -15.56 -13.35
CA SER A 38 -6.06 -16.28 -14.51
C SER A 38 -7.15 -17.06 -15.26
N LEU A 39 -8.01 -17.77 -14.53
CA LEU A 39 -9.12 -18.51 -15.14
C LEU A 39 -10.11 -17.58 -15.85
N GLU A 40 -10.45 -16.44 -15.25
CA GLU A 40 -11.31 -15.42 -15.86
C GLU A 40 -10.73 -14.93 -17.20
N GLN A 41 -9.43 -14.62 -17.25
CA GLN A 41 -8.78 -14.22 -18.49
C GLN A 41 -8.78 -15.33 -19.55
N MET A 42 -8.64 -16.60 -19.13
CA MET A 42 -8.80 -17.73 -20.05
C MET A 42 -10.23 -17.84 -20.60
N LEU A 43 -11.24 -17.69 -19.74
CA LEU A 43 -12.65 -17.74 -20.18
C LEU A 43 -12.99 -16.61 -21.15
N ASP A 44 -12.41 -15.43 -20.99
CA ASP A 44 -12.57 -14.33 -21.96
C ASP A 44 -11.92 -14.64 -23.32
N ALA A 45 -10.80 -15.37 -23.31
CA ALA A 45 -10.13 -15.77 -24.54
C ALA A 45 -10.82 -16.94 -25.28
N TYR A 46 -11.64 -17.73 -24.57
CA TYR A 46 -12.35 -18.89 -25.08
C TYR A 46 -13.88 -18.71 -24.87
N PRO A 47 -14.61 -18.12 -25.82
CA PRO A 47 -16.03 -17.87 -25.70
C PRO A 47 -16.84 -19.16 -25.45
N ALA A 48 -18.03 -19.00 -24.88
CA ALA A 48 -18.93 -20.11 -24.58
C ALA A 48 -19.14 -21.01 -25.81
N GLY A 49 -18.99 -22.32 -25.65
CA GLY A 49 -19.07 -23.32 -26.71
C GLY A 49 -17.72 -23.60 -27.41
N SER A 50 -16.67 -22.87 -27.14
CA SER A 50 -15.31 -23.19 -27.59
C SER A 50 -14.68 -24.28 -26.72
N ALA A 51 -13.82 -25.12 -27.32
CA ALA A 51 -12.97 -26.02 -26.56
C ALA A 51 -11.86 -25.25 -25.83
N MET A 52 -11.81 -25.38 -24.54
CA MET A 52 -10.69 -24.84 -23.75
C MET A 52 -9.51 -25.82 -23.77
N PRO A 53 -8.27 -25.37 -23.98
CA PRO A 53 -7.12 -26.28 -23.98
C PRO A 53 -6.88 -26.84 -22.60
N ALA A 54 -6.43 -28.08 -22.51
CA ALA A 54 -5.86 -28.64 -21.29
C ALA A 54 -4.55 -27.94 -21.00
N VAL A 55 -4.43 -27.31 -19.83
CA VAL A 55 -3.27 -26.52 -19.46
C VAL A 55 -3.06 -26.51 -17.96
N THR A 56 -1.80 -26.42 -17.55
CA THR A 56 -1.43 -26.12 -16.16
C THR A 56 -0.60 -24.86 -16.15
N ILE A 57 -1.08 -23.84 -15.42
CA ILE A 57 -0.42 -22.56 -15.22
C ILE A 57 0.13 -22.57 -13.80
N ALA A 58 1.44 -22.40 -13.64
CA ALA A 58 2.09 -22.12 -12.34
C ALA A 58 2.59 -20.69 -12.38
N ASP A 59 2.09 -19.85 -11.48
CA ASP A 59 2.36 -18.42 -11.48
C ASP A 59 2.65 -17.88 -10.06
N TYR A 60 3.33 -16.74 -9.99
CA TYR A 60 3.74 -16.09 -8.77
C TYR A 60 4.07 -14.61 -9.03
N ALA A 61 4.20 -13.84 -7.97
CA ALA A 61 4.68 -12.47 -8.05
C ALA A 61 6.13 -12.36 -7.57
N ASP A 62 6.95 -11.59 -8.29
CA ASP A 62 8.32 -11.25 -7.89
C ASP A 62 8.36 -10.11 -6.85
N GLN A 63 7.30 -9.31 -6.77
CA GLN A 63 7.18 -8.20 -5.84
C GLN A 63 6.01 -8.40 -4.87
N GLN A 64 6.26 -8.17 -3.59
CA GLN A 64 5.22 -8.28 -2.55
C GLN A 64 4.12 -7.23 -2.73
N ASN A 65 4.49 -5.96 -2.95
CA ASN A 65 3.56 -4.86 -3.18
C ASN A 65 3.51 -4.52 -4.67
N ARG A 66 2.32 -4.56 -5.24
CA ARG A 66 2.05 -4.28 -6.65
C ARG A 66 0.81 -3.41 -6.73
N GLY A 67 0.96 -2.14 -7.05
CA GLY A 67 -0.20 -1.28 -6.96
C GLY A 67 0.00 0.13 -7.47
N ILE A 68 -0.95 0.96 -7.09
CA ILE A 68 -1.04 2.35 -7.48
C ILE A 68 -1.00 3.22 -6.23
N VAL A 69 -0.32 4.37 -6.34
CA VAL A 69 -0.32 5.42 -5.34
C VAL A 69 -1.05 6.63 -5.91
N GLU A 70 -2.17 7.00 -5.30
CA GLU A 70 -2.85 8.26 -5.56
C GLU A 70 -2.32 9.32 -4.59
N GLY A 71 -1.11 9.82 -4.84
CA GLY A 71 -0.35 10.71 -3.96
C GLY A 71 0.07 12.03 -4.62
N TYR A 72 -0.69 12.49 -5.62
CA TYR A 72 -0.39 13.67 -6.40
C TYR A 72 -1.14 14.93 -5.90
N TYR A 73 -0.74 16.08 -6.40
CA TYR A 73 -1.46 17.33 -6.27
C TYR A 73 -2.52 17.43 -7.37
N GLY A 74 -3.65 18.05 -7.05
CA GLY A 74 -4.77 18.20 -7.98
C GLY A 74 -6.02 17.46 -7.48
N VAL A 75 -7.04 17.38 -8.32
CA VAL A 75 -8.31 16.74 -7.95
C VAL A 75 -8.13 15.21 -7.90
N PRO A 76 -8.39 14.55 -6.77
CA PRO A 76 -8.36 13.10 -6.68
C PRO A 76 -9.39 12.45 -7.61
N TYR A 77 -9.14 11.19 -7.99
CA TYR A 77 -10.11 10.44 -8.77
C TYR A 77 -11.50 10.42 -8.10
N PRO A 78 -12.59 10.51 -8.87
CA PRO A 78 -13.94 10.25 -8.35
C PRO A 78 -14.04 8.86 -7.72
N ILE A 79 -14.96 8.71 -6.76
CA ILE A 79 -15.10 7.44 -6.02
C ILE A 79 -15.36 6.24 -6.93
N ASP A 80 -16.17 6.39 -7.98
CA ASP A 80 -16.46 5.29 -8.90
C ASP A 80 -15.21 4.87 -9.67
N VAL A 81 -14.38 5.83 -10.08
CA VAL A 81 -13.09 5.53 -10.72
C VAL A 81 -12.16 4.79 -9.77
N LYS A 82 -12.12 5.16 -8.47
CA LYS A 82 -11.33 4.43 -7.47
C LYS A 82 -11.78 2.97 -7.34
N LYS A 83 -13.09 2.74 -7.28
CA LYS A 83 -13.69 1.39 -7.19
C LYS A 83 -13.40 0.56 -8.43
N ASP A 84 -13.57 1.13 -9.61
CA ASP A 84 -13.31 0.46 -10.89
C ASP A 84 -11.82 0.14 -11.07
N LEU A 85 -10.96 1.06 -10.63
CA LEU A 85 -9.51 0.84 -10.64
C LEU A 85 -9.12 -0.34 -9.74
N MET A 86 -9.72 -0.49 -8.57
CA MET A 86 -9.45 -1.64 -7.70
C MET A 86 -9.95 -2.96 -8.32
N ARG A 87 -11.09 -2.97 -9.00
CA ARG A 87 -11.57 -4.15 -9.76
C ARG A 87 -10.64 -4.50 -10.92
N PHE A 88 -10.18 -3.50 -11.66
CA PHE A 88 -9.15 -3.68 -12.68
C PHE A 88 -7.87 -4.28 -12.08
N MET A 89 -7.40 -3.73 -10.94
CA MET A 89 -6.21 -4.21 -10.25
C MET A 89 -6.32 -5.67 -9.83
N MET A 90 -7.46 -6.10 -9.32
CA MET A 90 -7.74 -7.51 -8.99
C MET A 90 -7.53 -8.41 -10.19
N ARG A 91 -8.09 -8.05 -11.33
CA ARG A 91 -7.98 -8.83 -12.58
C ARG A 91 -6.53 -9.02 -13.04
N TYR A 92 -5.68 -8.02 -12.80
CA TYR A 92 -4.26 -8.03 -13.17
C TYR A 92 -3.32 -8.39 -12.00
N LYS A 93 -3.86 -8.98 -10.92
CA LYS A 93 -3.11 -9.48 -9.76
C LYS A 93 -2.29 -8.41 -9.03
N MET A 94 -2.73 -7.15 -9.12
CA MET A 94 -2.23 -6.06 -8.29
C MET A 94 -2.92 -6.12 -6.92
N ASN A 95 -2.24 -5.67 -5.85
CA ASN A 95 -2.69 -5.93 -4.49
C ASN A 95 -2.73 -4.71 -3.56
N SER A 96 -2.37 -3.51 -4.04
CA SER A 96 -2.35 -2.34 -3.18
C SER A 96 -2.78 -1.06 -3.90
N TYR A 97 -3.77 -0.37 -3.34
CA TYR A 97 -4.19 0.96 -3.74
C TYR A 97 -3.94 1.92 -2.57
N MET A 98 -2.92 2.75 -2.68
CA MET A 98 -2.53 3.70 -1.63
C MET A 98 -3.12 5.07 -1.94
N TYR A 99 -3.93 5.58 -1.01
CA TYR A 99 -4.59 6.88 -1.11
C TYR A 99 -3.95 7.90 -0.18
N GLY A 100 -3.37 8.94 -0.75
CA GLY A 100 -2.73 10.04 -0.06
C GLY A 100 -2.74 11.31 -0.90
N ALA A 101 -3.89 11.61 -1.54
CA ALA A 101 -4.05 12.79 -2.39
C ALA A 101 -3.86 14.07 -1.58
N LYS A 102 -2.89 14.90 -1.96
CA LYS A 102 -2.51 16.14 -1.25
C LYS A 102 -3.66 17.15 -1.15
N SER A 103 -4.60 17.12 -2.09
CA SER A 103 -5.76 18.01 -2.12
C SER A 103 -6.91 17.54 -1.24
N ASP A 104 -6.85 16.31 -0.70
CA ASP A 104 -7.78 15.89 0.33
C ASP A 104 -7.37 16.52 1.68
N PRO A 105 -8.18 17.44 2.23
CA PRO A 105 -7.81 18.12 3.47
C PRO A 105 -7.73 17.19 4.67
N TYR A 106 -8.45 16.07 4.67
CA TYR A 106 -8.45 15.10 5.77
C TYR A 106 -7.26 14.15 5.74
N HIS A 107 -6.54 14.11 4.64
CA HIS A 107 -5.22 13.50 4.53
C HIS A 107 -4.13 14.45 5.05
N SER A 108 -4.26 15.77 4.84
CA SER A 108 -3.21 16.78 5.05
C SER A 108 -3.58 17.87 6.06
N SER A 109 -4.31 18.92 5.64
CA SER A 109 -4.53 20.13 6.46
C SER A 109 -5.35 19.88 7.72
N TYR A 110 -6.37 19.04 7.63
CA TYR A 110 -7.27 18.63 8.72
C TYR A 110 -7.07 17.16 9.10
N TRP A 111 -5.84 16.68 9.03
CA TRP A 111 -5.55 15.26 9.20
C TRP A 111 -5.94 14.70 10.58
N ARG A 112 -6.09 15.55 11.59
CA ARG A 112 -6.57 15.15 12.93
C ARG A 112 -8.09 14.97 12.99
N ASP A 113 -8.84 15.57 12.07
CA ASP A 113 -10.28 15.59 12.08
C ASP A 113 -10.89 14.35 11.41
N ALA A 114 -12.07 13.94 11.87
CA ALA A 114 -12.83 12.90 11.18
C ALA A 114 -13.27 13.36 9.80
N TYR A 115 -13.39 12.44 8.85
CA TYR A 115 -14.09 12.74 7.60
C TYR A 115 -15.52 13.18 7.89
N PRO A 116 -16.10 14.11 7.11
CA PRO A 116 -17.47 14.56 7.27
C PRO A 116 -18.46 13.42 6.95
N THR A 117 -19.62 13.46 7.57
CA THR A 117 -20.72 12.52 7.28
C THR A 117 -21.34 12.79 5.90
N SER A 118 -21.31 14.05 5.46
CA SER A 118 -21.79 14.49 4.15
C SER A 118 -20.87 15.56 3.57
N ILE A 119 -20.86 15.68 2.25
CA ILE A 119 -20.11 16.70 1.49
C ILE A 119 -21.05 17.37 0.49
N THR A 120 -20.76 18.62 0.16
CA THR A 120 -21.46 19.37 -0.89
C THR A 120 -21.01 18.91 -2.27
N GLU A 121 -21.79 19.20 -3.32
CA GLU A 121 -21.39 18.92 -4.71
C GLU A 121 -20.07 19.65 -5.09
N THR A 122 -19.85 20.86 -4.57
CA THR A 122 -18.57 21.57 -4.77
C THR A 122 -17.41 20.79 -4.18
N GLN A 123 -17.54 20.27 -2.94
CA GLN A 123 -16.50 19.47 -2.30
C GLN A 123 -16.28 18.14 -3.04
N LYS A 124 -17.36 17.50 -3.51
CA LYS A 124 -17.28 16.28 -4.32
C LYS A 124 -16.50 16.52 -5.62
N ASN A 125 -16.77 17.63 -6.31
CA ASN A 125 -16.05 18.01 -7.52
C ASN A 125 -14.57 18.37 -7.28
N LEU A 126 -14.22 18.73 -6.05
CA LEU A 126 -12.83 18.89 -5.60
C LEU A 126 -12.18 17.57 -5.12
N GLY A 127 -12.89 16.45 -5.19
CA GLY A 127 -12.40 15.12 -4.81
C GLY A 127 -12.39 14.84 -3.31
N TYR A 128 -13.14 15.61 -2.51
CA TYR A 128 -13.29 15.32 -1.09
C TYR A 128 -14.07 14.03 -0.89
N LEU A 129 -13.78 13.34 0.19
CA LEU A 129 -14.49 12.12 0.60
C LEU A 129 -15.37 12.38 1.83
N SER A 130 -16.49 11.69 1.88
CA SER A 130 -17.30 11.53 3.11
C SER A 130 -16.97 10.19 3.78
N GLN A 131 -17.44 10.01 5.02
CA GLN A 131 -17.33 8.75 5.74
C GLN A 131 -17.96 7.57 4.97
N SER A 132 -19.12 7.79 4.33
CA SER A 132 -19.78 6.74 3.53
C SER A 132 -18.93 6.32 2.34
N MET A 133 -18.32 7.29 1.64
CA MET A 133 -17.44 7.02 0.49
C MET A 133 -16.18 6.25 0.90
N VAL A 134 -15.60 6.56 2.06
CA VAL A 134 -14.47 5.77 2.59
C VAL A 134 -14.88 4.33 2.89
N ARG A 135 -16.07 4.11 3.45
CA ARG A 135 -16.62 2.75 3.68
C ARG A 135 -16.81 2.00 2.37
N GLU A 136 -17.39 2.64 1.35
CA GLU A 136 -17.56 2.02 0.03
C GLU A 136 -16.21 1.58 -0.57
N ILE A 137 -15.16 2.38 -0.45
CA ILE A 137 -13.82 1.99 -0.92
C ILE A 137 -13.28 0.80 -0.10
N ALA A 138 -13.48 0.81 1.23
CA ALA A 138 -13.05 -0.29 2.09
C ALA A 138 -13.81 -1.60 1.79
N GLU A 139 -15.10 -1.52 1.45
CA GLU A 139 -15.90 -2.68 1.01
C GLU A 139 -15.37 -3.26 -0.30
N VAL A 140 -15.07 -2.42 -1.29
CA VAL A 140 -14.45 -2.86 -2.55
C VAL A 140 -13.05 -3.43 -2.31
N SER A 141 -12.29 -2.89 -1.35
CA SER A 141 -11.01 -3.49 -0.93
C SER A 141 -11.18 -4.93 -0.42
N ALA A 142 -12.19 -5.18 0.39
CA ALA A 142 -12.50 -6.52 0.89
C ALA A 142 -12.97 -7.47 -0.23
N GLU A 143 -13.79 -6.97 -1.17
CA GLU A 143 -14.27 -7.68 -2.35
C GLU A 143 -13.12 -8.10 -3.27
N THR A 144 -12.26 -7.17 -3.63
CA THR A 144 -11.21 -7.33 -4.65
C THR A 144 -9.89 -7.91 -4.14
N LYS A 145 -9.71 -7.99 -2.82
CA LYS A 145 -8.43 -8.31 -2.16
C LYS A 145 -7.30 -7.31 -2.49
N VAL A 146 -7.63 -6.17 -3.09
CA VAL A 146 -6.72 -5.04 -3.26
C VAL A 146 -6.74 -4.22 -1.97
N ASN A 147 -5.62 -4.14 -1.27
CA ASN A 147 -5.56 -3.41 -0.01
C ASN A 147 -5.78 -1.92 -0.22
N PHE A 148 -6.81 -1.37 0.38
CA PHE A 148 -6.96 0.08 0.49
C PHE A 148 -6.04 0.58 1.61
N ILE A 149 -4.95 1.23 1.23
CA ILE A 149 -3.97 1.81 2.14
C ILE A 149 -4.28 3.30 2.27
N TRP A 150 -4.81 3.70 3.42
CA TRP A 150 -5.08 5.10 3.67
C TRP A 150 -3.86 5.78 4.28
N ALA A 151 -3.38 6.84 3.64
CA ALA A 151 -2.21 7.58 4.08
C ALA A 151 -2.60 8.84 4.87
N ILE A 152 -1.77 9.21 5.85
CA ILE A 152 -1.83 10.46 6.58
C ILE A 152 -0.59 11.30 6.26
N HIS A 153 -0.74 12.62 6.11
CA HIS A 153 0.37 13.55 5.91
C HIS A 153 0.41 14.58 7.03
N PRO A 154 1.09 14.27 8.15
CA PRO A 154 1.13 15.15 9.32
C PRO A 154 2.05 16.37 9.14
N GLY A 155 2.69 16.51 7.99
CA GLY A 155 3.59 17.61 7.71
C GLY A 155 4.79 17.66 8.67
N ASN A 156 5.27 18.87 8.95
CA ASN A 156 6.37 19.09 9.89
C ASN A 156 6.04 18.69 11.34
N SER A 157 4.77 18.48 11.68
CA SER A 157 4.37 17.96 13.01
C SER A 157 4.96 16.58 13.26
N PHE A 158 5.29 15.81 12.20
CA PHE A 158 5.88 14.49 12.37
C PHE A 158 7.18 14.52 13.18
N LEU A 159 8.02 15.50 12.99
CA LEU A 159 9.23 15.71 13.81
C LEU A 159 9.01 16.68 14.99
N GLY A 160 8.11 17.65 14.86
CA GLY A 160 7.97 18.75 15.82
C GLY A 160 7.04 18.47 17.00
N SER A 161 6.06 17.58 16.87
CA SER A 161 5.05 17.37 17.92
C SER A 161 5.42 16.20 18.84
N SER A 162 5.29 16.40 20.14
CA SER A 162 5.46 15.35 21.16
C SER A 162 4.27 14.38 21.22
N THR A 163 3.09 14.78 20.71
CA THR A 163 1.87 13.98 20.72
C THR A 163 1.63 13.24 19.41
N ILE A 164 2.56 13.32 18.46
CA ILE A 164 2.34 12.86 17.08
C ILE A 164 1.88 11.40 16.99
N VAL A 165 2.44 10.49 17.78
CA VAL A 165 2.09 9.07 17.73
C VAL A 165 0.64 8.87 18.18
N SER A 166 0.23 9.51 19.29
CA SER A 166 -1.15 9.43 19.77
C SER A 166 -2.14 10.08 18.80
N ASP A 167 -1.77 11.22 18.19
CA ASP A 167 -2.62 11.92 17.23
C ASP A 167 -2.83 11.06 15.97
N VAL A 168 -1.76 10.45 15.44
CA VAL A 168 -1.82 9.54 14.29
C VAL A 168 -2.69 8.32 14.63
N MET A 169 -2.48 7.70 15.79
CA MET A 169 -3.27 6.54 16.21
C MET A 169 -4.75 6.87 16.43
N ASN A 170 -5.07 8.07 16.89
CA ASN A 170 -6.45 8.55 16.98
C ASN A 170 -7.08 8.62 15.58
N LYS A 171 -6.39 9.22 14.60
CA LYS A 171 -6.88 9.27 13.23
C LYS A 171 -7.00 7.88 12.62
N PHE A 172 -6.01 7.02 12.80
CA PHE A 172 -6.08 5.63 12.30
C PHE A 172 -7.25 4.87 12.92
N THR A 173 -7.60 5.15 14.17
CA THR A 173 -8.78 4.57 14.80
C THR A 173 -10.08 5.02 14.12
N MET A 174 -10.20 6.29 13.76
CA MET A 174 -11.36 6.79 13.01
C MET A 174 -11.47 6.10 11.65
N MET A 175 -10.34 5.93 10.96
CA MET A 175 -10.30 5.26 9.65
C MET A 175 -10.56 3.76 9.75
N TYR A 176 -10.07 3.10 10.81
CA TYR A 176 -10.36 1.70 11.09
C TYR A 176 -11.86 1.45 11.28
N GLN A 177 -12.58 2.36 11.95
CA GLN A 177 -14.03 2.32 12.11
C GLN A 177 -14.80 2.48 10.78
N LEU A 178 -14.14 3.03 9.76
CA LEU A 178 -14.66 3.11 8.39
C LEU A 178 -14.28 1.91 7.51
N GLY A 179 -13.62 0.90 8.07
CA GLY A 179 -13.26 -0.33 7.37
C GLY A 179 -11.82 -0.39 6.83
N VAL A 180 -11.02 0.65 7.01
CA VAL A 180 -9.61 0.65 6.58
C VAL A 180 -8.81 -0.34 7.41
N ARG A 181 -7.95 -1.16 6.75
CA ARG A 181 -7.13 -2.21 7.39
C ARG A 181 -5.65 -2.11 7.06
N GLN A 182 -5.21 -1.04 6.42
CA GLN A 182 -3.80 -0.71 6.24
C GLN A 182 -3.60 0.80 6.19
N PHE A 183 -2.50 1.27 6.76
CA PHE A 183 -2.20 2.68 6.90
C PHE A 183 -0.83 3.03 6.34
N ALA A 184 -0.69 4.29 5.92
CA ALA A 184 0.60 4.86 5.56
C ALA A 184 0.80 6.21 6.26
N VAL A 185 2.05 6.56 6.48
CA VAL A 185 2.47 7.90 6.88
C VAL A 185 3.34 8.48 5.79
N PHE A 186 2.92 9.62 5.24
CA PHE A 186 3.65 10.39 4.26
C PHE A 186 4.28 11.60 4.94
N VAL A 187 5.58 11.73 4.81
CA VAL A 187 6.32 12.93 5.25
C VAL A 187 7.23 13.45 4.12
N ASP A 188 6.79 13.18 2.89
CA ASP A 188 7.34 13.80 1.70
C ASP A 188 7.00 15.31 1.64
N ASP A 189 7.78 16.09 0.91
CA ASP A 189 7.59 17.52 0.67
C ASP A 189 7.51 18.38 1.96
N VAL A 190 8.23 17.99 2.99
CA VAL A 190 8.37 18.73 4.25
C VAL A 190 9.85 19.02 4.55
N SER A 191 10.13 19.68 5.65
CA SER A 191 11.51 19.99 6.07
C SER A 191 12.37 18.72 6.15
N ILE A 192 13.50 18.75 5.47
CA ILE A 192 14.44 17.63 5.41
C ILE A 192 15.19 17.54 6.75
N PRO A 193 15.18 16.40 7.45
CA PRO A 193 15.95 16.21 8.66
C PRO A 193 17.46 16.25 8.35
N SER A 194 18.23 16.89 9.23
CA SER A 194 19.65 17.15 8.99
C SER A 194 20.58 16.68 10.11
N THR A 195 20.05 16.22 11.24
CA THR A 195 20.83 15.77 12.39
C THR A 195 20.57 14.31 12.73
N ALA A 196 21.55 13.64 13.33
CA ALA A 196 21.41 12.26 13.80
C ALA A 196 20.23 12.09 14.78
N GLU A 197 19.96 13.10 15.60
CA GLU A 197 18.82 13.11 16.51
C GLU A 197 17.48 13.09 15.72
N GLN A 198 17.34 13.93 14.70
CA GLN A 198 16.15 13.95 13.84
C GLN A 198 15.96 12.63 13.09
N PHE A 199 17.05 11.98 12.66
CA PHE A 199 16.99 10.66 12.01
C PHE A 199 16.51 9.60 13.00
N ALA A 200 17.03 9.60 14.23
CA ALA A 200 16.60 8.68 15.27
C ALA A 200 15.12 8.90 15.67
N ILE A 201 14.67 10.15 15.76
CA ILE A 201 13.27 10.50 16.03
C ILE A 201 12.35 9.96 14.93
N ASN A 202 12.73 10.06 13.65
CA ASN A 202 11.95 9.45 12.55
C ASN A 202 11.78 7.95 12.77
N ALA A 203 12.88 7.24 12.98
CA ALA A 203 12.85 5.78 13.17
C ALA A 203 12.05 5.38 14.41
N GLN A 204 12.19 6.11 15.51
CA GLN A 204 11.46 5.86 16.74
C GLN A 204 9.96 6.04 16.55
N ARG A 205 9.51 7.13 15.90
CA ARG A 205 8.08 7.39 15.68
C ARG A 205 7.42 6.39 14.76
N VAL A 206 8.11 6.01 13.68
CA VAL A 206 7.64 4.91 12.81
C VAL A 206 7.49 3.62 13.60
N THR A 207 8.48 3.30 14.44
CA THR A 207 8.46 2.12 15.31
C THR A 207 7.30 2.17 16.30
N ASP A 208 7.09 3.30 16.96
CA ASP A 208 6.03 3.46 17.96
C ASP A 208 4.64 3.38 17.33
N ILE A 209 4.45 3.94 16.14
CA ILE A 209 3.19 3.81 15.38
C ILE A 209 2.95 2.35 15.01
N GLN A 210 3.94 1.64 14.46
CA GLN A 210 3.80 0.22 14.09
C GLN A 210 3.49 -0.65 15.31
N ARG A 211 4.20 -0.48 16.40
CA ARG A 211 3.92 -1.21 17.67
C ARG A 211 2.55 -0.89 18.23
N SER A 212 2.09 0.35 18.12
CA SER A 212 0.75 0.76 18.55
C SER A 212 -0.34 0.12 17.69
N ILE A 213 -0.10 -0.01 16.38
CA ILE A 213 -0.98 -0.78 15.47
C ILE A 213 -1.08 -2.23 15.92
N GLU A 214 0.05 -2.89 16.16
CA GLU A 214 0.12 -4.28 16.57
C GLU A 214 -0.57 -4.50 17.93
N ALA A 215 -0.26 -3.67 18.91
CA ALA A 215 -0.85 -3.77 20.24
C ALA A 215 -2.36 -3.52 20.26
N LYS A 216 -2.88 -2.71 19.34
CA LYS A 216 -4.29 -2.34 19.32
C LYS A 216 -5.16 -3.30 18.53
N TRP A 217 -4.69 -3.82 17.40
CA TRP A 217 -5.53 -4.57 16.46
C TRP A 217 -5.02 -5.98 16.13
N ASN A 218 -3.74 -6.26 16.38
CA ASN A 218 -3.14 -7.55 16.02
C ASN A 218 -2.84 -8.41 17.25
N THR A 219 -3.75 -8.37 18.22
CA THR A 219 -3.63 -9.15 19.44
C THR A 219 -3.89 -10.64 19.18
N GLU A 220 -3.42 -11.51 20.09
CA GLU A 220 -3.70 -12.94 20.03
C GLU A 220 -5.22 -13.20 19.98
N GLY A 221 -5.65 -14.03 19.03
CA GLY A 221 -7.06 -14.34 18.81
C GLY A 221 -7.86 -13.31 18.00
N ALA A 222 -7.25 -12.22 17.55
CA ALA A 222 -7.92 -11.28 16.64
C ALA A 222 -8.33 -11.98 15.33
N ALA A 223 -9.57 -11.74 14.89
CA ALA A 223 -10.01 -12.30 13.61
C ALA A 223 -9.18 -11.69 12.45
N PRO A 224 -8.82 -12.47 11.42
CA PRO A 224 -8.02 -11.94 10.30
C PRO A 224 -8.61 -10.69 9.63
N ALA A 225 -9.94 -10.56 9.59
CA ALA A 225 -10.62 -9.39 9.04
C ALA A 225 -10.48 -8.13 9.91
N ASP A 226 -10.14 -8.28 11.18
CA ASP A 226 -9.99 -7.19 12.15
C ASP A 226 -8.53 -6.77 12.34
N THR A 227 -7.59 -7.56 11.85
CA THR A 227 -6.18 -7.20 11.92
C THR A 227 -5.83 -6.07 10.95
N VAL A 228 -4.83 -5.28 11.33
CA VAL A 228 -4.28 -4.19 10.51
C VAL A 228 -2.94 -4.63 9.94
N LYS A 229 -2.77 -4.48 8.63
CA LYS A 229 -1.53 -4.81 7.94
C LYS A 229 -0.40 -3.86 8.34
N PRO A 230 0.87 -4.26 8.14
CA PRO A 230 2.01 -3.43 8.50
C PRO A 230 1.96 -2.03 7.85
N LEU A 231 2.48 -1.07 8.61
CA LEU A 231 2.58 0.34 8.21
C LEU A 231 3.40 0.49 6.93
N GLN A 232 2.99 1.45 6.10
CA GLN A 232 3.76 1.93 4.96
C GLN A 232 4.32 3.31 5.29
N PHE A 233 5.56 3.61 4.94
CA PHE A 233 6.19 4.88 5.28
C PHE A 233 6.90 5.51 4.08
N VAL A 234 6.50 6.72 3.73
CA VAL A 234 7.17 7.57 2.74
C VAL A 234 7.96 8.64 3.50
N PRO A 235 9.30 8.52 3.55
CA PRO A 235 10.14 9.41 4.35
C PRO A 235 10.39 10.76 3.68
N GLN A 236 10.95 11.74 4.41
CA GLN A 236 11.33 13.05 3.88
C GLN A 236 12.37 12.94 2.75
N ILE A 237 13.33 12.03 2.90
CA ILE A 237 14.33 11.73 1.85
C ILE A 237 13.87 10.53 1.02
N TYR A 238 12.61 10.56 0.55
CA TYR A 238 12.10 9.54 -0.38
C TYR A 238 12.79 9.61 -1.75
N CYS A 239 13.28 10.78 -2.12
CA CYS A 239 14.13 11.03 -3.27
C CYS A 239 15.56 11.28 -2.80
N SER A 240 16.51 10.50 -3.27
CA SER A 240 17.92 10.59 -2.84
C SER A 240 18.55 11.97 -3.11
N ALA A 241 18.09 12.68 -4.14
CA ALA A 241 18.55 14.03 -4.47
C ALA A 241 18.14 15.10 -3.43
N PHE A 242 17.22 14.81 -2.52
CA PHE A 242 16.84 15.73 -1.43
C PHE A 242 17.84 15.73 -0.27
N ALA A 243 18.68 14.73 -0.16
CA ALA A 243 19.79 14.77 0.78
C ALA A 243 20.85 15.78 0.33
N SER A 244 21.46 16.47 1.28
CA SER A 244 22.56 17.42 1.02
C SER A 244 23.85 16.72 0.54
N GLY A 245 23.91 15.40 0.61
CA GLY A 245 25.02 14.57 0.17
C GLY A 245 24.88 13.11 0.62
N GLU A 246 25.86 12.31 0.22
CA GLU A 246 25.90 10.86 0.47
C GLU A 246 25.86 10.51 1.96
N THR A 247 26.57 11.26 2.79
CA THR A 247 26.63 11.03 4.25
C THR A 247 25.24 11.19 4.87
N GLN A 248 24.53 12.28 4.59
CA GLN A 248 23.19 12.49 5.13
C GLN A 248 22.22 11.39 4.66
N ARG A 249 22.26 11.02 3.39
CA ARG A 249 21.43 9.97 2.84
C ARG A 249 21.68 8.62 3.51
N ARG A 250 22.94 8.22 3.60
CA ARG A 250 23.35 6.99 4.27
C ARG A 250 22.90 6.97 5.73
N ASP A 251 23.21 8.01 6.49
CA ASP A 251 22.94 8.06 7.91
C ASP A 251 21.43 8.09 8.19
N PHE A 252 20.65 8.76 7.35
CA PHE A 252 19.19 8.77 7.41
C PHE A 252 18.58 7.38 7.21
N PHE A 253 18.94 6.68 6.13
CA PHE A 253 18.41 5.34 5.87
C PHE A 253 18.96 4.30 6.86
N THR A 254 20.20 4.46 7.33
CA THR A 254 20.75 3.60 8.40
C THR A 254 19.97 3.77 9.71
N ALA A 255 19.53 4.97 10.04
CA ALA A 255 18.65 5.18 11.20
C ALA A 255 17.28 4.49 11.00
N LEU A 256 16.71 4.58 9.80
CA LEU A 256 15.45 3.89 9.46
C LEU A 256 15.58 2.36 9.46
N ALA A 257 16.78 1.80 9.36
CA ALA A 257 17.01 0.36 9.48
C ALA A 257 16.58 -0.19 10.86
N ALA A 258 16.54 0.66 11.89
CA ALA A 258 16.06 0.29 13.23
C ALA A 258 14.53 0.13 13.33
N THR A 259 13.76 0.51 12.31
CA THR A 259 12.30 0.31 12.29
C THR A 259 11.94 -1.16 12.11
N PRO A 260 10.76 -1.63 12.57
CA PRO A 260 10.33 -3.01 12.39
C PRO A 260 10.45 -3.48 10.92
N ALA A 261 10.94 -4.69 10.72
CA ALA A 261 11.26 -5.20 9.38
C ALA A 261 10.03 -5.32 8.45
N ASN A 262 8.84 -5.46 9.02
CA ASN A 262 7.57 -5.51 8.29
C ASN A 262 7.06 -4.13 7.83
N VAL A 263 7.65 -3.03 8.28
CA VAL A 263 7.32 -1.67 7.78
C VAL A 263 7.98 -1.46 6.42
N ALA A 264 7.19 -1.17 5.39
CA ALA A 264 7.72 -0.84 4.07
C ALA A 264 8.17 0.62 4.02
N ILE A 265 9.42 0.84 3.63
CA ILE A 265 10.01 2.17 3.43
C ILE A 265 10.07 2.45 1.94
N TYR A 266 9.51 3.58 1.52
CA TYR A 266 9.37 3.96 0.12
C TYR A 266 10.52 4.85 -0.37
N THR A 267 10.87 4.72 -1.63
CA THR A 267 11.81 5.60 -2.34
C THR A 267 11.43 5.73 -3.81
N THR A 268 11.69 6.89 -4.40
CA THR A 268 11.66 7.12 -5.86
C THR A 268 13.06 6.96 -6.50
N GLY A 269 14.07 6.59 -5.71
CA GLY A 269 15.46 6.51 -6.13
C GLY A 269 16.15 7.86 -6.12
N TRP A 270 17.03 8.12 -7.11
CA TRP A 270 17.82 9.34 -7.16
C TRP A 270 16.99 10.59 -7.44
N GLY A 271 16.01 10.52 -8.31
CA GLY A 271 15.16 11.65 -8.71
C GLY A 271 13.69 11.42 -8.37
N VAL A 272 12.92 12.52 -8.26
CA VAL A 272 11.46 12.44 -8.06
C VAL A 272 10.79 11.78 -9.26
N TRP A 273 11.18 12.19 -10.46
CA TRP A 273 10.71 11.71 -11.76
C TRP A 273 11.84 10.99 -12.46
N ARG A 274 11.88 9.69 -12.38
CA ARG A 274 12.98 8.92 -12.97
C ARG A 274 12.59 7.49 -13.30
N VAL A 275 13.13 6.99 -14.37
CA VAL A 275 13.08 5.55 -14.64
C VAL A 275 13.92 4.84 -13.57
N PRO A 276 13.35 3.84 -12.88
CA PRO A 276 14.08 3.06 -11.90
C PRO A 276 15.32 2.40 -12.48
N ASN A 277 16.42 2.38 -11.72
CA ASN A 277 17.59 1.58 -12.05
C ASN A 277 18.10 0.83 -10.82
N SER A 278 18.79 -0.27 -11.07
CA SER A 278 19.27 -1.16 -10.02
C SER A 278 20.28 -0.50 -9.07
N SER A 279 21.06 0.46 -9.55
CA SER A 279 22.05 1.16 -8.73
C SER A 279 21.37 1.98 -7.63
N ASP A 280 20.35 2.75 -7.99
CA ASP A 280 19.61 3.60 -7.03
C ASP A 280 18.89 2.75 -5.96
N VAL A 281 18.26 1.65 -6.41
CA VAL A 281 17.56 0.72 -5.50
C VAL A 281 18.55 0.04 -4.56
N ASN A 282 19.62 -0.51 -5.09
CA ASN A 282 20.59 -1.27 -4.30
C ASN A 282 21.29 -0.39 -3.27
N GLN A 283 21.52 0.88 -3.57
CA GLN A 283 22.15 1.79 -2.63
C GLN A 283 21.27 2.05 -1.40
N VAL A 284 19.98 2.31 -1.60
CA VAL A 284 19.05 2.50 -0.46
C VAL A 284 18.88 1.18 0.31
N ARG A 285 18.78 0.03 -0.39
CA ARG A 285 18.73 -1.29 0.24
C ARG A 285 19.94 -1.56 1.13
N GLN A 286 21.15 -1.19 0.69
CA GLN A 286 22.38 -1.35 1.48
C GLN A 286 22.33 -0.56 2.80
N TYR A 287 21.87 0.70 2.77
CA TYR A 287 21.78 1.52 3.97
C TYR A 287 20.68 1.07 4.91
N LEU A 288 19.54 0.68 4.34
CA LEU A 288 18.39 0.19 5.11
C LEU A 288 18.60 -1.24 5.62
N GLY A 289 19.50 -2.03 5.03
CA GLY A 289 19.76 -3.42 5.38
C GLY A 289 18.62 -4.39 5.02
N ARG A 290 17.65 -3.95 4.21
CA ARG A 290 16.49 -4.74 3.75
C ARG A 290 15.91 -4.17 2.47
N ASP A 291 14.91 -4.85 1.90
CA ASP A 291 14.21 -4.39 0.71
C ASP A 291 13.48 -3.06 0.96
N VAL A 292 13.40 -2.25 -0.10
CA VAL A 292 12.66 -0.99 -0.15
C VAL A 292 11.41 -1.15 -1.00
N ALA A 293 10.36 -0.40 -0.68
CA ALA A 293 9.23 -0.25 -1.55
C ALA A 293 9.56 0.84 -2.59
N TRP A 294 9.33 0.50 -3.85
CA TRP A 294 9.60 1.42 -4.94
C TRP A 294 8.34 2.22 -5.28
N TRP A 295 8.46 3.54 -5.24
CA TRP A 295 7.45 4.44 -5.78
C TRP A 295 7.93 4.96 -7.14
N TRP A 296 7.45 4.34 -8.18
CA TRP A 296 7.70 4.82 -9.54
C TRP A 296 6.78 6.00 -9.82
N ASN A 297 7.33 7.19 -9.65
CA ASN A 297 6.62 8.44 -9.90
C ASN A 297 6.75 8.78 -11.39
N TYR A 298 5.60 8.93 -12.02
CA TYR A 298 5.53 9.02 -13.47
C TYR A 298 4.80 10.28 -13.90
#